data_0059eaa8dc3c0e0399a8611f7b7fe30b
#
_entry.id   0059eaa8dc3c0e0399a8611f7b7fe30b
#
_cell.length_a   1.000
_cell.length_b   1.000
_cell.length_c   1.000
_cell.angle_alpha   90.00
_cell.angle_beta   90.00
_cell.angle_gamma   90.00
#
_symmetry.space_group_name_H-M   'P 1'
#
loop_
_entity.id
_entity.type
_entity.pdbx_description
1 polymer ?
#
loop_
_entity_poly.entity_id
_entity_poly.type
_entity_poly.pdbx_seq_one_letter_code
_entity_poly.pdbx_strand_id
1 'polypeptide(L)'
;MYKRQVYERTDKENVYTYGPIIHNEEVVKDLESKGVRAISDVDEIEGMNDNATVIIRSHGVSKNVYDSIKAKKYEIVDATCPFVLKIHRIVEEESAKGKQIIIIGNEKHPEVEGIMGWSHSPVLVIDTVEKAKNMQLDNKKEVVIVSQTTFNYNKFKELVEIIDEKGYNITIKNTICNATEERQTEARDIAQKVDAMIVIGDKSSSNTRKLYEICKGECENTFYIQTLKDLDLKSLNLVNSIGITAGASTPNNIIEEVYTNVREFCRDVS
;
A
#
# COMPACT_ATOMS: atom_id res chain seq x y z
N MET A 1 -5.47 -7.10 -11.45
CA MET A 1 -4.49 -7.49 -12.47
C MET A 1 -3.58 -8.63 -11.97
N TYR A 2 -2.95 -8.53 -10.82
CA TYR A 2 -1.95 -9.50 -10.29
C TYR A 2 -2.50 -10.91 -9.99
N LYS A 3 -3.72 -11.02 -9.45
CA LYS A 3 -4.38 -12.31 -9.22
C LYS A 3 -4.46 -13.15 -10.51
N ARG A 4 -4.76 -12.51 -11.64
CA ARG A 4 -4.97 -13.16 -12.93
C ARG A 4 -3.73 -13.91 -13.39
N GLN A 5 -2.54 -13.31 -13.22
CA GLN A 5 -1.25 -13.92 -13.60
C GLN A 5 -0.95 -15.21 -12.83
N VAL A 6 -1.38 -15.29 -11.55
CA VAL A 6 -1.22 -16.50 -10.73
C VAL A 6 -2.29 -17.53 -11.06
N TYR A 7 -3.56 -17.11 -11.26
CA TYR A 7 -4.68 -18.02 -11.53
C TYR A 7 -4.61 -18.70 -12.90
N GLU A 8 -4.03 -18.04 -13.90
CA GLU A 8 -3.92 -18.55 -15.27
C GLU A 8 -2.80 -19.60 -15.44
N ARG A 9 -1.92 -19.79 -14.46
CA ARG A 9 -0.85 -20.80 -14.54
C ARG A 9 -1.38 -22.18 -14.17
N THR A 10 -0.98 -23.16 -14.99
CA THR A 10 -1.34 -24.58 -14.80
C THR A 10 -0.43 -25.31 -13.81
N ASP A 11 0.84 -24.88 -13.69
CA ASP A 11 1.83 -25.42 -12.73
C ASP A 11 2.00 -24.47 -11.55
N LYS A 12 1.19 -24.69 -10.51
CA LYS A 12 1.18 -23.84 -9.29
C LYS A 12 2.14 -24.35 -8.22
N GLU A 13 2.59 -25.58 -8.29
CA GLU A 13 3.50 -26.16 -7.30
C GLU A 13 4.90 -25.56 -7.33
N ASN A 14 5.28 -24.95 -8.46
CA ASN A 14 6.56 -24.26 -8.65
C ASN A 14 6.42 -22.72 -8.72
N VAL A 15 5.31 -22.18 -8.23
CA VAL A 15 5.06 -20.75 -8.20
C VAL A 15 5.26 -20.21 -6.79
N TYR A 16 6.13 -19.24 -6.67
CA TYR A 16 6.47 -18.57 -5.42
C TYR A 16 6.18 -17.08 -5.52
N THR A 17 5.75 -16.47 -4.44
CA THR A 17 5.64 -15.00 -4.34
C THR A 17 6.68 -14.48 -3.36
N TYR A 18 7.41 -13.45 -3.73
CA TYR A 18 8.33 -12.78 -2.81
C TYR A 18 7.53 -11.85 -1.88
N GLY A 19 7.30 -12.34 -0.66
CA GLY A 19 6.33 -11.79 0.29
C GLY A 19 4.87 -12.03 -0.13
N PRO A 20 3.90 -11.68 0.73
CA PRO A 20 2.48 -11.78 0.39
C PRO A 20 2.19 -10.90 -0.84
N ILE A 21 1.53 -11.46 -1.84
CA ILE A 21 1.28 -10.78 -3.14
C ILE A 21 0.58 -9.44 -2.96
N ILE A 22 -0.23 -9.34 -1.91
CA ILE A 22 -1.03 -8.17 -1.55
C ILE A 22 -1.32 -8.24 -0.05
N HIS A 23 -1.51 -7.10 0.61
CA HIS A 23 -1.98 -7.04 2.00
C HIS A 23 -3.47 -7.36 2.08
N ASN A 24 -3.80 -8.65 2.03
CA ASN A 24 -5.13 -9.20 2.23
C ASN A 24 -5.01 -10.70 2.52
N GLU A 25 -5.26 -11.10 3.77
CA GLU A 25 -5.12 -12.49 4.23
C GLU A 25 -6.00 -13.47 3.46
N GLU A 26 -7.23 -13.11 3.11
CA GLU A 26 -8.14 -13.98 2.38
C GLU A 26 -7.59 -14.32 0.99
N VAL A 27 -6.94 -13.33 0.35
CA VAL A 27 -6.29 -13.55 -0.95
C VAL A 27 -5.05 -14.43 -0.81
N VAL A 28 -4.26 -14.23 0.23
CA VAL A 28 -3.04 -15.04 0.49
C VAL A 28 -3.44 -16.49 0.75
N LYS A 29 -4.41 -16.74 1.64
CA LYS A 29 -4.93 -18.08 1.95
C LYS A 29 -5.50 -18.79 0.71
N ASP A 30 -6.22 -18.06 -0.14
CA ASP A 30 -6.76 -18.62 -1.38
C ASP A 30 -5.63 -19.06 -2.35
N LEU A 31 -4.55 -18.27 -2.46
CA LEU A 31 -3.39 -18.65 -3.28
C LEU A 31 -2.61 -19.81 -2.67
N GLU A 32 -2.40 -19.84 -1.37
CA GLU A 32 -1.75 -20.95 -0.66
C GLU A 32 -2.52 -22.26 -0.82
N SER A 33 -3.86 -22.22 -0.75
CA SER A 33 -4.72 -23.39 -1.00
C SER A 33 -4.58 -23.94 -2.42
N LYS A 34 -4.05 -23.14 -3.34
CA LYS A 34 -3.79 -23.48 -4.74
C LYS A 34 -2.34 -23.86 -5.02
N GLY A 35 -1.52 -24.02 -3.97
CA GLY A 35 -0.13 -24.46 -4.05
C GLY A 35 0.90 -23.35 -4.26
N VAL A 36 0.50 -22.07 -4.27
CA VAL A 36 1.43 -20.93 -4.35
C VAL A 36 2.06 -20.70 -2.97
N ARG A 37 3.38 -20.60 -2.90
CA ARG A 37 4.11 -20.41 -1.65
C ARG A 37 4.66 -18.97 -1.56
N ALA A 38 4.44 -18.31 -0.41
CA ALA A 38 5.10 -17.04 -0.12
C ALA A 38 6.48 -17.31 0.50
N ILE A 39 7.50 -16.61 0.00
CA ILE A 39 8.86 -16.60 0.54
C ILE A 39 9.18 -15.21 1.06
N SER A 40 10.00 -15.12 2.10
CA SER A 40 10.36 -13.87 2.75
C SER A 40 11.84 -13.50 2.60
N ASP A 41 12.68 -14.47 2.24
CA ASP A 41 14.11 -14.29 2.09
C ASP A 41 14.61 -14.84 0.75
N VAL A 42 15.70 -14.24 0.27
CA VAL A 42 16.41 -14.69 -0.95
C VAL A 42 17.01 -16.08 -0.73
N ASP A 43 17.44 -16.39 0.48
CA ASP A 43 18.04 -17.69 0.83
C ASP A 43 17.03 -18.85 0.76
N GLU A 44 15.73 -18.58 0.94
CA GLU A 44 14.67 -19.58 0.72
C GLU A 44 14.60 -20.03 -0.74
N ILE A 45 15.11 -19.22 -1.68
CA ILE A 45 15.15 -19.54 -3.11
C ILE A 45 16.20 -20.62 -3.40
N GLU A 46 17.21 -20.82 -2.57
CA GLU A 46 18.33 -21.73 -2.84
C GLU A 46 17.95 -23.22 -2.91
N GLY A 47 16.81 -23.59 -2.36
CA GLY A 47 16.28 -24.96 -2.39
C GLY A 47 15.20 -25.22 -3.47
N MET A 48 14.91 -24.25 -4.34
CA MET A 48 13.84 -24.35 -5.33
C MET A 48 14.30 -25.12 -6.58
N ASN A 49 13.32 -25.74 -7.26
CA ASN A 49 13.55 -26.36 -8.57
C ASN A 49 14.03 -25.33 -9.59
N ASP A 50 14.89 -25.76 -10.53
CA ASP A 50 15.43 -24.92 -11.61
C ASP A 50 14.35 -24.27 -12.51
N ASN A 51 13.13 -24.79 -12.49
CA ASN A 51 11.96 -24.27 -13.24
C ASN A 51 11.01 -23.42 -12.38
N ALA A 52 11.47 -22.89 -11.25
CA ALA A 52 10.64 -22.07 -10.38
C ALA A 52 10.25 -20.74 -11.03
N THR A 53 9.01 -20.31 -10.81
CA THR A 53 8.54 -18.97 -11.14
C THR A 53 8.46 -18.14 -9.87
N VAL A 54 9.12 -17.01 -9.84
CA VAL A 54 9.07 -16.05 -8.72
C VAL A 54 8.26 -14.83 -9.13
N ILE A 55 7.16 -14.59 -8.42
CA ILE A 55 6.30 -13.43 -8.63
C ILE A 55 6.70 -12.35 -7.62
N ILE A 56 7.16 -11.21 -8.11
CA ILE A 56 7.41 -10.04 -7.28
C ILE A 56 6.08 -9.38 -6.94
N ARG A 57 5.84 -9.16 -5.66
CA ARG A 57 4.59 -8.56 -5.14
C ARG A 57 4.38 -7.12 -5.63
N SER A 58 3.14 -6.62 -5.49
CA SER A 58 2.75 -5.27 -5.95
C SER A 58 3.54 -4.12 -5.33
N HIS A 59 4.12 -4.30 -4.15
CA HIS A 59 4.95 -3.30 -3.45
C HIS A 59 6.37 -3.18 -4.00
N GLY A 60 6.75 -4.07 -4.93
CA GLY A 60 8.12 -4.18 -5.39
C GLY A 60 9.07 -4.77 -4.35
N VAL A 61 10.32 -4.82 -4.71
CA VAL A 61 11.44 -5.28 -3.88
C VAL A 61 12.65 -4.35 -4.09
N SER A 62 13.63 -4.43 -3.20
CA SER A 62 14.91 -3.72 -3.38
C SER A 62 15.65 -4.23 -4.61
N LYS A 63 16.55 -3.40 -5.13
CA LYS A 63 17.39 -3.76 -6.28
C LYS A 63 18.21 -5.03 -6.01
N ASN A 64 18.78 -5.16 -4.82
CA ASN A 64 19.56 -6.34 -4.44
C ASN A 64 18.73 -7.62 -4.50
N VAL A 65 17.50 -7.60 -4.00
CA VAL A 65 16.59 -8.74 -4.06
C VAL A 65 16.24 -9.06 -5.51
N TYR A 66 15.91 -8.05 -6.31
CA TYR A 66 15.59 -8.21 -7.73
C TYR A 66 16.76 -8.87 -8.50
N ASP A 67 17.97 -8.34 -8.31
CA ASP A 67 19.18 -8.84 -8.96
C ASP A 67 19.53 -10.27 -8.48
N SER A 68 19.33 -10.60 -7.22
CA SER A 68 19.54 -11.94 -6.67
C SER A 68 18.59 -12.98 -7.29
N ILE A 69 17.28 -12.66 -7.40
CA ILE A 69 16.32 -13.54 -8.08
C ILE A 69 16.72 -13.75 -9.55
N LYS A 70 17.13 -12.68 -10.22
CA LYS A 70 17.55 -12.72 -11.63
C LYS A 70 18.81 -13.57 -11.84
N ALA A 71 19.76 -13.52 -10.91
CA ALA A 71 21.00 -14.29 -10.97
C ALA A 71 20.76 -15.81 -10.89
N LYS A 72 19.70 -16.25 -10.23
CA LYS A 72 19.32 -17.66 -10.07
C LYS A 72 18.66 -18.27 -11.32
N LYS A 73 18.41 -17.47 -12.37
CA LYS A 73 17.78 -17.88 -13.64
C LYS A 73 16.35 -18.40 -13.52
N TYR A 74 15.65 -18.09 -12.43
CA TYR A 74 14.22 -18.36 -12.30
C TYR A 74 13.41 -17.48 -13.26
N GLU A 75 12.23 -17.97 -13.64
CA GLU A 75 11.28 -17.12 -14.35
C GLU A 75 10.77 -16.02 -13.39
N ILE A 76 10.97 -14.76 -13.75
CA ILE A 76 10.49 -13.62 -12.95
C ILE A 76 9.20 -13.08 -13.56
N VAL A 77 8.13 -13.05 -12.77
CA VAL A 77 6.91 -12.31 -13.07
C VAL A 77 6.89 -11.08 -12.17
N ASP A 78 7.29 -9.94 -12.72
CA ASP A 78 7.27 -8.69 -11.98
C ASP A 78 5.84 -8.12 -11.93
N ALA A 79 5.16 -8.32 -10.80
CA ALA A 79 3.84 -7.79 -10.52
C ALA A 79 3.88 -6.47 -9.75
N THR A 80 5.03 -5.82 -9.68
CA THR A 80 5.17 -4.50 -9.05
C THR A 80 4.22 -3.50 -9.71
N CYS A 81 3.53 -2.73 -8.88
CA CYS A 81 2.63 -1.69 -9.38
C CYS A 81 3.40 -0.68 -10.24
N PRO A 82 2.89 -0.27 -11.43
CA PRO A 82 3.56 0.72 -12.27
C PRO A 82 3.88 2.03 -11.56
N PHE A 83 3.06 2.45 -10.60
CA PHE A 83 3.33 3.63 -9.78
C PHE A 83 4.56 3.42 -8.88
N VAL A 84 4.72 2.24 -8.30
CA VAL A 84 5.91 1.90 -7.49
C VAL A 84 7.16 1.80 -8.38
N LEU A 85 7.07 1.15 -9.54
CA LEU A 85 8.17 1.10 -10.51
C LEU A 85 8.62 2.51 -10.95
N LYS A 86 7.68 3.44 -11.10
CA LYS A 86 8.01 4.84 -11.38
C LYS A 86 8.85 5.46 -10.26
N ILE A 87 8.52 5.16 -9.00
CA ILE A 87 9.28 5.68 -7.85
C ILE A 87 10.69 5.06 -7.82
N HIS A 88 10.80 3.75 -8.04
CA HIS A 88 12.11 3.08 -8.12
C HIS A 88 13.03 3.77 -9.13
N ARG A 89 12.53 4.06 -10.35
CA ARG A 89 13.30 4.76 -11.40
C ARG A 89 13.69 6.16 -10.96
N ILE A 90 12.78 6.95 -10.40
CA ILE A 90 13.06 8.30 -9.91
C ILE A 90 14.18 8.26 -8.88
N VAL A 91 14.07 7.36 -7.88
CA VAL A 91 15.05 7.26 -6.80
C VAL A 91 16.41 6.81 -7.32
N GLU A 92 16.45 5.81 -8.19
CA GLU A 92 17.69 5.31 -8.82
C GLU A 92 18.38 6.41 -9.64
N GLU A 93 17.64 7.07 -10.55
CA GLU A 93 18.17 8.11 -11.43
C GLU A 93 18.65 9.36 -10.68
N GLU A 94 17.87 9.85 -9.72
CA GLU A 94 18.21 11.08 -9.01
C GLU A 94 19.33 10.87 -7.98
N SER A 95 19.36 9.72 -7.30
CA SER A 95 20.47 9.38 -6.40
C SER A 95 21.79 9.13 -7.15
N ALA A 96 21.74 8.56 -8.37
CA ALA A 96 22.90 8.40 -9.23
C ALA A 96 23.51 9.75 -9.66
N LYS A 97 22.72 10.84 -9.72
CA LYS A 97 23.18 12.20 -9.94
C LYS A 97 23.77 12.86 -8.69
N GLY A 98 23.87 12.13 -7.57
CA GLY A 98 24.40 12.63 -6.29
C GLY A 98 23.41 13.45 -5.47
N LYS A 99 22.12 13.47 -5.82
CA LYS A 99 21.07 14.15 -5.04
C LYS A 99 20.73 13.36 -3.79
N GLN A 100 20.28 14.06 -2.77
CA GLN A 100 19.76 13.47 -1.54
C GLN A 100 18.29 13.07 -1.75
N ILE A 101 17.90 11.91 -1.23
CA ILE A 101 16.54 11.39 -1.38
C ILE A 101 15.81 11.45 -0.05
N ILE A 102 14.64 12.03 -0.05
CA ILE A 102 13.65 11.93 1.03
C ILE A 102 12.48 11.07 0.55
N ILE A 103 12.10 10.08 1.35
CA ILE A 103 10.87 9.32 1.15
C ILE A 103 9.87 9.71 2.25
N ILE A 104 8.75 10.28 1.87
CA ILE A 104 7.63 10.50 2.80
C ILE A 104 6.80 9.22 2.85
N GLY A 105 6.91 8.46 3.95
CA GLY A 105 6.29 7.15 4.09
C GLY A 105 6.66 6.44 5.38
N ASN A 106 6.04 5.29 5.64
CA ASN A 106 6.39 4.44 6.77
C ASN A 106 7.62 3.60 6.45
N GLU A 107 8.73 3.82 7.15
CA GLU A 107 10.02 3.17 6.95
C GLU A 107 9.94 1.64 6.97
N LYS A 108 9.08 1.07 7.84
CA LYS A 108 8.87 -0.37 7.99
C LYS A 108 7.88 -0.96 6.97
N HIS A 109 7.39 -0.16 6.03
CA HIS A 109 6.47 -0.65 5.02
C HIS A 109 7.25 -1.27 3.86
N PRO A 110 6.85 -2.48 3.37
CA PRO A 110 7.55 -3.17 2.29
C PRO A 110 7.78 -2.36 1.02
N GLU A 111 6.86 -1.46 0.67
CA GLU A 111 7.01 -0.55 -0.47
C GLU A 111 8.17 0.45 -0.24
N VAL A 112 8.26 1.02 0.97
CA VAL A 112 9.30 1.99 1.32
C VAL A 112 10.66 1.31 1.41
N GLU A 113 10.74 0.12 2.02
CA GLU A 113 11.96 -0.71 2.04
C GLU A 113 12.42 -1.04 0.62
N GLY A 114 11.48 -1.40 -0.26
CA GLY A 114 11.76 -1.63 -1.67
C GLY A 114 12.35 -0.38 -2.33
N ILE A 115 11.69 0.78 -2.19
CA ILE A 115 12.12 2.07 -2.77
C ILE A 115 13.53 2.46 -2.27
N MET A 116 13.79 2.35 -0.96
CA MET A 116 15.10 2.66 -0.37
C MET A 116 16.23 1.88 -1.04
N GLY A 117 15.97 0.60 -1.35
CA GLY A 117 16.95 -0.29 -1.96
C GLY A 117 17.32 0.03 -3.41
N TRP A 118 16.65 0.98 -4.07
CA TRP A 118 17.01 1.49 -5.40
C TRP A 118 17.88 2.74 -5.35
N SER A 119 18.12 3.29 -4.16
CA SER A 119 18.99 4.47 -4.03
C SER A 119 20.47 4.09 -4.01
N HIS A 120 21.29 4.88 -4.69
CA HIS A 120 22.76 4.80 -4.67
C HIS A 120 23.37 5.51 -3.46
N SER A 121 22.58 6.17 -2.64
CA SER A 121 22.99 6.92 -1.45
C SER A 121 22.01 6.70 -0.29
N PRO A 122 22.42 6.99 0.96
CA PRO A 122 21.51 6.92 2.10
C PRO A 122 20.26 7.76 1.87
N VAL A 123 19.12 7.22 2.27
CA VAL A 123 17.78 7.82 2.12
C VAL A 123 17.28 8.24 3.49
N LEU A 124 16.64 9.39 3.56
CA LEU A 124 15.93 9.84 4.75
C LEU A 124 14.44 9.53 4.62
N VAL A 125 13.88 8.79 5.58
CA VAL A 125 12.44 8.48 5.61
C VAL A 125 11.74 9.32 6.66
N ILE A 126 10.69 10.04 6.23
CA ILE A 126 9.93 10.98 7.05
C ILE A 126 8.46 10.58 7.04
N ASP A 127 7.88 10.36 8.22
CA ASP A 127 6.46 10.00 8.40
C ASP A 127 5.76 10.87 9.47
N THR A 128 6.52 11.73 10.16
CA THR A 128 6.00 12.61 11.22
C THR A 128 6.53 14.03 11.10
N VAL A 129 5.75 14.98 11.61
CA VAL A 129 6.15 16.39 11.74
C VAL A 129 7.45 16.55 12.53
N GLU A 130 7.63 15.76 13.58
CA GLU A 130 8.83 15.79 14.40
C GLU A 130 10.08 15.42 13.58
N LYS A 131 10.02 14.32 12.80
CA LYS A 131 11.12 13.91 11.89
C LYS A 131 11.42 15.02 10.87
N ALA A 132 10.38 15.64 10.27
CA ALA A 132 10.55 16.74 9.33
C ALA A 132 11.24 17.95 9.95
N LYS A 133 10.84 18.32 11.17
CA LYS A 133 11.45 19.44 11.91
C LYS A 133 12.90 19.18 12.30
N ASN A 134 13.22 17.95 12.72
CA ASN A 134 14.54 17.58 13.24
C ASN A 134 15.53 17.10 12.17
N MET A 135 15.09 16.93 10.92
CA MET A 135 15.96 16.47 9.83
C MET A 135 17.10 17.44 9.54
N GLN A 136 18.25 16.90 9.17
CA GLN A 136 19.41 17.64 8.70
C GLN A 136 19.92 17.00 7.41
N LEU A 137 20.19 17.84 6.40
CA LEU A 137 20.71 17.45 5.08
C LEU A 137 21.91 18.34 4.73
N ASP A 138 22.67 17.91 3.75
CA ASP A 138 23.74 18.71 3.17
C ASP A 138 23.14 19.82 2.30
N ASN A 139 23.26 21.08 2.74
CA ASN A 139 22.74 22.25 2.04
C ASN A 139 23.36 22.50 0.66
N LYS A 140 24.47 21.80 0.33
CA LYS A 140 25.15 21.93 -0.97
C LYS A 140 24.57 21.02 -2.02
N LYS A 141 23.73 20.06 -1.63
CA LYS A 141 23.14 19.08 -2.54
C LYS A 141 21.67 19.37 -2.79
N GLU A 142 21.24 19.11 -4.01
CA GLU A 142 19.80 19.07 -4.32
C GLU A 142 19.12 17.90 -3.59
N VAL A 143 17.88 18.12 -3.22
CA VAL A 143 17.06 17.15 -2.51
C VAL A 143 15.87 16.77 -3.38
N VAL A 144 15.61 15.49 -3.53
CA VAL A 144 14.40 14.99 -4.20
C VAL A 144 13.48 14.33 -3.19
N ILE A 145 12.24 14.78 -3.16
CA ILE A 145 11.19 14.24 -2.28
C ILE A 145 10.27 13.37 -3.11
N VAL A 146 10.12 12.10 -2.70
CA VAL A 146 9.11 11.16 -3.20
C VAL A 146 8.23 10.71 -2.03
N SER A 147 7.12 10.03 -2.32
CA SER A 147 6.22 9.50 -1.28
C SER A 147 5.87 8.05 -1.53
N GLN A 148 5.54 7.34 -0.46
CA GLN A 148 4.83 6.07 -0.52
C GLN A 148 3.49 6.26 -1.23
N THR A 149 3.13 5.34 -2.15
CA THR A 149 1.94 5.48 -3.02
C THR A 149 0.61 5.59 -2.26
N THR A 150 0.55 5.04 -1.03
CA THR A 150 -0.65 5.01 -0.19
C THR A 150 -0.59 5.99 0.98
N PHE A 151 0.36 6.94 0.98
CA PHE A 151 0.48 7.92 2.06
C PHE A 151 -0.71 8.88 2.10
N ASN A 152 -1.00 9.46 3.26
CA ASN A 152 -2.07 10.44 3.40
C ASN A 152 -1.68 11.74 2.69
N TYR A 153 -2.51 12.18 1.74
CA TYR A 153 -2.22 13.33 0.87
C TYR A 153 -2.09 14.64 1.64
N ASN A 154 -2.97 14.90 2.61
CA ASN A 154 -2.89 16.14 3.40
C ASN A 154 -1.65 16.16 4.29
N LYS A 155 -1.33 15.02 4.91
CA LYS A 155 -0.11 14.88 5.71
C LYS A 155 1.16 15.01 4.85
N PHE A 156 1.12 14.54 3.61
CA PHE A 156 2.23 14.74 2.66
C PHE A 156 2.47 16.23 2.41
N LYS A 157 1.40 17.01 2.14
CA LYS A 157 1.52 18.46 1.94
C LYS A 157 2.10 19.16 3.17
N GLU A 158 1.58 18.87 4.36
CA GLU A 158 2.08 19.42 5.62
C GLU A 158 3.58 19.14 5.81
N LEU A 159 4.01 17.89 5.58
CA LEU A 159 5.43 17.54 5.74
C LEU A 159 6.31 18.23 4.70
N VAL A 160 5.85 18.35 3.45
CA VAL A 160 6.55 19.07 2.40
C VAL A 160 6.71 20.54 2.73
N GLU A 161 5.67 21.23 3.22
CA GLU A 161 5.72 22.62 3.65
C GLU A 161 6.79 22.83 4.75
N ILE A 162 6.80 21.98 5.77
CA ILE A 162 7.81 22.04 6.84
C ILE A 162 9.25 21.83 6.31
N ILE A 163 9.42 20.96 5.31
CA ILE A 163 10.73 20.70 4.71
C ILE A 163 11.19 21.88 3.84
N ASP A 164 10.26 22.51 3.10
CA ASP A 164 10.51 23.67 2.24
C ASP A 164 10.95 24.88 3.06
N GLU A 165 10.31 25.14 4.21
CA GLU A 165 10.68 26.21 5.13
C GLU A 165 12.12 26.16 5.65
N LYS A 166 12.78 25.00 5.53
CA LYS A 166 14.19 24.85 5.93
C LYS A 166 15.19 25.41 4.90
N GLY A 167 14.71 25.80 3.71
CA GLY A 167 15.52 26.46 2.70
C GLY A 167 16.48 25.55 1.91
N TYR A 168 16.23 24.24 1.91
CA TYR A 168 16.95 23.32 1.01
C TYR A 168 16.52 23.51 -0.46
N ASN A 169 17.41 23.22 -1.40
CA ASN A 169 17.06 23.17 -2.82
C ASN A 169 16.29 21.86 -3.10
N ILE A 170 14.96 21.91 -3.04
CA ILE A 170 14.10 20.73 -3.14
C ILE A 170 13.41 20.62 -4.49
N THR A 171 13.30 19.38 -4.97
CA THR A 171 12.44 18.97 -6.09
C THR A 171 11.39 17.99 -5.56
N ILE A 172 10.13 18.39 -5.58
CA ILE A 172 9.02 17.57 -5.08
C ILE A 172 8.48 16.74 -6.23
N LYS A 173 8.45 15.42 -6.06
CA LYS A 173 7.78 14.46 -6.93
C LYS A 173 6.61 13.86 -6.15
N ASN A 174 5.41 14.41 -6.35
CA ASN A 174 4.22 13.75 -5.79
C ASN A 174 4.02 12.39 -6.45
N THR A 175 4.30 11.33 -5.69
CA THR A 175 4.20 9.94 -6.14
C THR A 175 3.06 9.18 -5.44
N ILE A 176 2.20 9.87 -4.69
CA ILE A 176 0.94 9.30 -4.21
C ILE A 176 0.11 8.89 -5.43
N CYS A 177 -0.43 7.68 -5.40
CA CYS A 177 -1.24 7.16 -6.49
C CYS A 177 -2.54 7.98 -6.61
N ASN A 178 -2.87 8.45 -7.82
CA ASN A 178 -4.10 9.23 -8.06
C ASN A 178 -5.36 8.50 -7.54
N ALA A 179 -5.44 7.18 -7.77
CA ALA A 179 -6.54 6.37 -7.24
C ALA A 179 -6.59 6.34 -5.71
N THR A 180 -5.45 6.54 -5.02
CA THR A 180 -5.40 6.69 -3.56
C THR A 180 -5.92 8.06 -3.15
N GLU A 181 -5.49 9.12 -3.82
CA GLU A 181 -5.92 10.49 -3.55
C GLU A 181 -7.43 10.65 -3.78
N GLU A 182 -7.94 10.20 -4.93
CA GLU A 182 -9.38 10.20 -5.26
C GLU A 182 -10.19 9.47 -4.20
N ARG A 183 -9.77 8.25 -3.84
CA ARG A 183 -10.45 7.43 -2.82
C ARG A 183 -10.42 8.06 -1.43
N GLN A 184 -9.33 8.71 -1.04
CA GLN A 184 -9.23 9.42 0.23
C GLN A 184 -10.15 10.64 0.27
N THR A 185 -10.24 11.39 -0.82
CA THR A 185 -11.11 12.54 -0.96
C THR A 185 -12.58 12.13 -0.90
N GLU A 186 -12.97 11.14 -1.72
CA GLU A 186 -14.33 10.62 -1.76
C GLU A 186 -14.77 10.05 -0.40
N ALA A 187 -13.91 9.28 0.26
CA ALA A 187 -14.20 8.72 1.58
C ALA A 187 -14.43 9.82 2.64
N ARG A 188 -13.65 10.90 2.60
CA ARG A 188 -13.85 12.06 3.46
C ARG A 188 -15.18 12.75 3.18
N ASP A 189 -15.48 13.01 1.91
CA ASP A 189 -16.69 13.70 1.49
C ASP A 189 -17.97 12.92 1.86
N ILE A 190 -17.91 11.60 1.83
CA ILE A 190 -18.99 10.72 2.27
C ILE A 190 -19.08 10.76 3.80
N ALA A 191 -17.96 10.60 4.50
CA ALA A 191 -17.94 10.55 5.97
C ALA A 191 -18.53 11.82 6.63
N GLN A 192 -18.36 12.98 5.99
CA GLN A 192 -18.96 14.25 6.45
C GLN A 192 -20.49 14.33 6.30
N LYS A 193 -21.09 13.41 5.54
CA LYS A 193 -22.52 13.48 5.17
C LYS A 193 -23.38 12.36 5.74
N VAL A 194 -22.76 11.41 6.42
CA VAL A 194 -23.43 10.20 6.90
C VAL A 194 -23.32 10.04 8.42
N ASP A 195 -24.25 9.29 9.01
CA ASP A 195 -24.28 9.04 10.45
C ASP A 195 -23.33 7.90 10.86
N ALA A 196 -23.00 7.03 9.93
CA ALA A 196 -22.02 5.96 10.14
C ALA A 196 -21.21 5.66 8.89
N MET A 197 -19.95 5.24 9.07
CA MET A 197 -19.06 4.79 8.02
C MET A 197 -18.61 3.35 8.24
N ILE A 198 -18.58 2.55 7.17
CA ILE A 198 -18.01 1.22 7.15
C ILE A 198 -16.80 1.23 6.21
N VAL A 199 -15.62 0.93 6.76
CA VAL A 199 -14.38 0.83 6.00
C VAL A 199 -13.99 -0.65 5.92
N ILE A 200 -14.03 -1.22 4.73
CA ILE A 200 -13.82 -2.65 4.49
C ILE A 200 -12.39 -2.90 4.02
N GLY A 201 -11.68 -3.81 4.67
CA GLY A 201 -10.39 -4.32 4.20
C GLY A 201 -9.46 -4.75 5.31
N ASP A 202 -8.31 -5.28 4.92
CA ASP A 202 -7.35 -5.87 5.83
C ASP A 202 -6.64 -4.79 6.68
N LYS A 203 -6.46 -5.07 7.98
CA LYS A 203 -5.79 -4.19 8.94
C LYS A 203 -4.30 -3.99 8.64
N SER A 204 -3.68 -4.91 7.93
CA SER A 204 -2.29 -4.79 7.46
C SER A 204 -2.16 -3.89 6.22
N SER A 205 -3.26 -3.61 5.51
CA SER A 205 -3.28 -2.73 4.35
C SER A 205 -3.10 -1.26 4.74
N SER A 206 -1.99 -0.65 4.31
CA SER A 206 -1.70 0.77 4.52
C SER A 206 -2.82 1.67 3.96
N ASN A 207 -3.31 1.38 2.74
CA ASN A 207 -4.40 2.14 2.13
C ASN A 207 -5.70 2.06 2.96
N THR A 208 -6.10 0.86 3.42
CA THR A 208 -7.33 0.70 4.20
C THR A 208 -7.24 1.42 5.55
N ARG A 209 -6.08 1.32 6.21
CA ARG A 209 -5.83 2.04 7.48
C ARG A 209 -5.96 3.56 7.30
N LYS A 210 -5.41 4.11 6.21
CA LYS A 210 -5.53 5.55 5.93
C LYS A 210 -6.96 5.98 5.65
N LEU A 211 -7.74 5.17 4.91
CA LEU A 211 -9.17 5.42 4.73
C LEU A 211 -9.92 5.43 6.07
N TYR A 212 -9.64 4.46 6.94
CA TYR A 212 -10.24 4.41 8.26
C TYR A 212 -9.89 5.64 9.10
N GLU A 213 -8.61 6.05 9.15
CA GLU A 213 -8.16 7.24 9.87
C GLU A 213 -8.89 8.51 9.38
N ILE A 214 -9.07 8.64 8.06
CA ILE A 214 -9.77 9.77 7.44
C ILE A 214 -11.26 9.75 7.80
N CYS A 215 -11.94 8.62 7.60
CA CYS A 215 -13.35 8.50 7.91
C CYS A 215 -13.63 8.72 9.40
N LYS A 216 -12.79 8.16 10.29
CA LYS A 216 -12.91 8.31 11.75
C LYS A 216 -12.73 9.75 12.22
N GLY A 217 -11.91 10.52 11.51
CA GLY A 217 -11.73 11.95 11.77
C GLY A 217 -12.95 12.81 11.44
N GLU A 218 -13.80 12.37 10.50
CA GLU A 218 -14.99 13.10 10.04
C GLU A 218 -16.30 12.50 10.57
N CYS A 219 -16.35 11.20 10.87
CA CYS A 219 -17.54 10.47 11.35
C CYS A 219 -17.18 9.63 12.57
N GLU A 220 -17.75 9.96 13.73
CA GLU A 220 -17.45 9.26 14.98
C GLU A 220 -17.85 7.76 14.92
N ASN A 221 -18.96 7.43 14.26
CA ASN A 221 -19.44 6.07 14.09
C ASN A 221 -18.76 5.38 12.90
N THR A 222 -17.43 5.22 12.93
CA THR A 222 -16.69 4.56 11.87
C THR A 222 -16.26 3.17 12.29
N PHE A 223 -16.70 2.16 11.51
CA PHE A 223 -16.42 0.74 11.69
C PHE A 223 -15.30 0.29 10.74
N TYR A 224 -14.28 -0.40 11.25
CA TYR A 224 -13.22 -0.99 10.48
C TYR A 224 -13.38 -2.51 10.49
N ILE A 225 -13.76 -3.08 9.37
CA ILE A 225 -14.06 -4.50 9.23
C ILE A 225 -13.23 -5.14 8.11
N GLN A 226 -12.91 -6.41 8.24
CA GLN A 226 -12.28 -7.21 7.20
C GLN A 226 -13.32 -7.99 6.40
N THR A 227 -14.32 -8.53 7.12
CA THR A 227 -15.45 -9.28 6.57
C THR A 227 -16.74 -8.86 7.27
N LEU A 228 -17.90 -9.33 6.79
CA LEU A 228 -19.19 -9.08 7.42
C LEU A 228 -19.24 -9.58 8.87
N LYS A 229 -18.49 -10.62 9.23
CA LYS A 229 -18.44 -11.20 10.58
C LYS A 229 -17.90 -10.23 11.65
N ASP A 230 -17.14 -9.22 11.21
CA ASP A 230 -16.57 -8.21 12.11
C ASP A 230 -17.56 -7.07 12.41
N LEU A 231 -18.73 -7.06 11.77
CA LEU A 231 -19.76 -6.03 11.92
C LEU A 231 -20.96 -6.54 12.72
N ASP A 232 -21.20 -5.93 13.86
CA ASP A 232 -22.50 -6.09 14.54
C ASP A 232 -23.52 -5.15 13.88
N LEU A 233 -24.40 -5.71 13.05
CA LEU A 233 -25.44 -4.96 12.35
C LEU A 233 -26.37 -4.21 13.30
N LYS A 234 -26.58 -4.70 14.54
CA LYS A 234 -27.41 -4.02 15.54
C LYS A 234 -26.84 -2.67 15.96
N SER A 235 -25.52 -2.46 15.84
CA SER A 235 -24.89 -1.16 16.09
C SER A 235 -25.33 -0.07 15.11
N LEU A 236 -25.99 -0.45 14.01
CA LEU A 236 -26.51 0.44 12.98
C LEU A 236 -27.98 0.83 13.17
N ASN A 237 -28.66 0.33 14.21
CA ASN A 237 -30.12 0.54 14.45
C ASN A 237 -30.56 2.02 14.60
N LEU A 238 -29.63 2.91 14.97
CA LEU A 238 -29.91 4.31 15.27
C LEU A 238 -29.35 5.30 14.24
N VAL A 239 -28.93 4.80 13.08
CA VAL A 239 -28.35 5.64 12.02
C VAL A 239 -29.30 5.72 10.81
N ASN A 240 -29.45 6.92 10.23
CA ASN A 240 -30.32 7.15 9.09
C ASN A 240 -29.56 7.00 7.75
N SER A 241 -28.25 7.18 7.79
CA SER A 241 -27.40 7.15 6.60
C SER A 241 -26.08 6.43 6.87
N ILE A 242 -25.67 5.55 5.95
CA ILE A 242 -24.45 4.74 6.07
C ILE A 242 -23.61 4.89 4.82
N GLY A 243 -22.37 5.32 4.99
CA GLY A 243 -21.36 5.30 3.94
C GLY A 243 -20.52 4.03 3.98
N ILE A 244 -20.20 3.49 2.80
CA ILE A 244 -19.34 2.30 2.68
C ILE A 244 -18.17 2.64 1.77
N THR A 245 -16.96 2.36 2.23
CA THR A 245 -15.74 2.44 1.42
C THR A 245 -14.88 1.20 1.63
N ALA A 246 -13.99 0.92 0.69
CA ALA A 246 -13.14 -0.26 0.77
C ALA A 246 -11.70 0.02 0.34
N GLY A 247 -10.75 -0.68 0.97
CA GLY A 247 -9.36 -0.66 0.55
C GLY A 247 -9.17 -1.25 -0.86
N ALA A 248 -8.16 -0.76 -1.57
CA ALA A 248 -7.86 -1.19 -2.95
C ALA A 248 -7.57 -2.69 -3.09
N SER A 249 -7.16 -3.35 -2.02
CA SER A 249 -6.89 -4.80 -1.96
C SER A 249 -8.10 -5.65 -1.60
N THR A 250 -9.23 -5.02 -1.23
CA THR A 250 -10.44 -5.73 -0.80
C THR A 250 -11.11 -6.44 -1.98
N PRO A 251 -11.39 -7.75 -1.90
CA PRO A 251 -12.12 -8.47 -2.94
C PRO A 251 -13.56 -7.96 -3.11
N ASN A 252 -14.02 -7.88 -4.36
CA ASN A 252 -15.37 -7.40 -4.68
C ASN A 252 -16.47 -8.22 -4.00
N ASN A 253 -16.32 -9.54 -3.91
CA ASN A 253 -17.30 -10.39 -3.25
C ASN A 253 -17.50 -10.03 -1.76
N ILE A 254 -16.45 -9.61 -1.05
CA ILE A 254 -16.57 -9.15 0.34
C ILE A 254 -17.30 -7.80 0.39
N ILE A 255 -17.00 -6.90 -0.53
CA ILE A 255 -17.68 -5.59 -0.62
C ILE A 255 -19.18 -5.79 -0.87
N GLU A 256 -19.53 -6.63 -1.84
CA GLU A 256 -20.91 -6.95 -2.19
C GLU A 256 -21.65 -7.66 -1.05
N GLU A 257 -21.01 -8.57 -0.34
CA GLU A 257 -21.58 -9.24 0.83
C GLU A 257 -21.95 -8.23 1.92
N VAL A 258 -21.01 -7.36 2.28
CA VAL A 258 -21.25 -6.32 3.30
C VAL A 258 -22.36 -5.36 2.82
N TYR A 259 -22.28 -4.87 1.59
CA TYR A 259 -23.26 -3.95 1.03
C TYR A 259 -24.68 -4.54 1.05
N THR A 260 -24.83 -5.79 0.61
CA THR A 260 -26.14 -6.46 0.53
C THR A 260 -26.73 -6.64 1.92
N ASN A 261 -25.96 -7.17 2.87
CA ASN A 261 -26.45 -7.42 4.22
C ASN A 261 -26.79 -6.13 4.99
N VAL A 262 -25.98 -5.08 4.85
CA VAL A 262 -26.27 -3.77 5.45
C VAL A 262 -27.55 -3.18 4.84
N ARG A 263 -27.72 -3.27 3.54
CA ARG A 263 -28.93 -2.76 2.83
C ARG A 263 -30.20 -3.52 3.23
N GLU A 264 -30.13 -4.83 3.36
CA GLU A 264 -31.25 -5.67 3.82
C GLU A 264 -31.62 -5.32 5.26
N PHE A 265 -30.64 -5.25 6.14
CA PHE A 265 -30.84 -4.87 7.54
C PHE A 265 -31.53 -3.50 7.67
N CYS A 266 -31.07 -2.49 6.91
CA CYS A 266 -31.71 -1.15 6.94
C CYS A 266 -33.17 -1.15 6.44
N ARG A 267 -33.53 -2.07 5.54
CA ARG A 267 -34.93 -2.21 5.08
C ARG A 267 -35.85 -2.85 6.10
N ASP A 268 -35.31 -3.79 6.90
CA ASP A 268 -36.10 -4.51 7.91
C ASP A 268 -36.34 -3.68 9.18
N VAL A 269 -35.55 -2.63 9.39
CA VAL A 269 -35.61 -1.73 10.56
C VAL A 269 -36.39 -0.43 10.23
N SER A 270 -36.61 -0.12 8.95
CA SER A 270 -37.37 1.07 8.47
C SER A 270 -38.85 0.75 8.37
#